data_1c4c7a2711c0485972253563b36bc149
#
_entry.id   1c4c7a2711c0485972253563b36bc149
#
_cell.length_a   1.000
_cell.length_b   1.000
_cell.length_c   1.000
_cell.angle_alpha   90.00
_cell.angle_beta   90.00
_cell.angle_gamma   90.00
#
_symmetry.space_group_name_H-M   'P 1'
#
loop_
_entity.id
_entity.type
_entity.pdbx_description
1 polymer ?
#
loop_
_entity_poly.entity_id
_entity_poly.type
_entity_poly.pdbx_seq_one_letter_code
_entity_poly.pdbx_strand_id
1 'polypeptide(L)'
;MAAHRAPRGTGRRRGGRPGPRHSKRDDAKKGRGADPPRRTAYDVLAAVQDRQAYANLLLPRLLAERGITGRDAALATELTYGTLRGLGTYDAVLAACSDRPLDKLDPPVLQVLRLGAHQLLSTRVAAHAAVATSVDLARAVAGPRVSGYVNAVLRRVATRDLDAWLPLVAPDPATDTDGYLAVRYSYPRWIVAAYRDALGPAADTELEAALAAGNDRPRVTMAAFPGGPLREEIMPEGAEPTRWSPYGFTLAGGDPAALVATGTAAVQDEASQQAAIALATAPIDGQDRLWLDMAAGPGGKARLLYGLAGEAGARLVAVDVHEHRAALVRDALARAPHGESGDAAVIAADGRRPAWQDGAFDRVLLDVPCSGLGALRRRPEARWRKSESDLPALAGLQRALLRSALAACRPGGVVAYVTCSPVAAETRDVVTEVVSSTPGTEILDAPAILSAVPDVRSPAPEFAQLWPHRHTTDAIFVALLRRTR
;
A
#
# COMPACT_ATOMS: atom_id res chain seq x y z
N MET A 1 -83.24 -14.16 -37.95
CA MET A 1 -84.51 -13.49 -37.55
C MET A 1 -84.19 -12.28 -36.74
N ALA A 2 -84.67 -11.10 -37.23
CA ALA A 2 -84.97 -9.84 -36.55
C ALA A 2 -83.86 -9.20 -35.72
N ALA A 3 -83.16 -8.14 -36.10
CA ALA A 3 -83.58 -6.77 -36.39
C ALA A 3 -84.25 -6.03 -35.22
N HIS A 4 -83.50 -4.98 -34.70
CA HIS A 4 -84.04 -3.61 -34.48
C HIS A 4 -82.96 -2.70 -33.94
N ARG A 5 -82.50 -1.78 -34.74
CA ARG A 5 -82.74 -0.33 -34.89
C ARG A 5 -82.32 0.56 -33.62
N ALA A 6 -81.45 1.46 -33.94
CA ALA A 6 -81.02 2.64 -33.15
C ALA A 6 -82.15 3.67 -32.86
N PRO A 7 -81.93 4.67 -32.01
CA PRO A 7 -81.82 5.99 -32.57
C PRO A 7 -80.64 6.89 -32.06
N ARG A 8 -80.35 7.89 -32.89
CA ARG A 8 -79.36 8.98 -32.72
C ARG A 8 -79.90 9.98 -31.70
N GLY A 9 -78.95 10.44 -30.86
CA GLY A 9 -79.10 11.59 -29.96
C GLY A 9 -77.92 12.51 -30.02
N THR A 10 -78.13 13.76 -30.49
CA THR A 10 -77.23 14.87 -30.60
C THR A 10 -76.99 15.51 -29.23
N GLY A 11 -75.74 15.78 -28.85
CA GLY A 11 -75.39 16.46 -27.56
C GLY A 11 -74.02 17.12 -27.53
N ARG A 12 -73.99 18.35 -27.89
CA ARG A 12 -73.14 19.49 -27.48
C ARG A 12 -71.71 19.18 -26.95
N ARG A 13 -70.69 19.60 -27.70
CA ARG A 13 -69.34 19.90 -27.29
C ARG A 13 -69.33 20.93 -26.13
N ARG A 14 -68.82 20.59 -24.96
CA ARG A 14 -68.32 21.54 -23.95
C ARG A 14 -66.80 21.49 -23.92
N GLY A 15 -66.20 22.69 -24.14
CA GLY A 15 -64.73 22.90 -24.10
C GLY A 15 -64.17 22.56 -22.75
N GLY A 16 -63.25 21.61 -22.70
CA GLY A 16 -62.42 21.33 -21.54
C GLY A 16 -61.24 22.32 -21.51
N ARG A 17 -61.08 23.06 -20.42
CA ARG A 17 -59.92 23.89 -20.11
C ARG A 17 -58.66 23.01 -20.12
N PRO A 18 -57.52 23.49 -20.65
CA PRO A 18 -56.24 22.76 -20.53
C PRO A 18 -55.79 22.77 -19.06
N GLY A 19 -55.58 21.60 -18.48
CA GLY A 19 -54.96 21.39 -17.17
C GLY A 19 -53.53 21.92 -17.18
N PRO A 20 -52.97 22.23 -15.98
CA PRO A 20 -51.65 22.84 -15.88
C PRO A 20 -50.59 21.85 -16.44
N ARG A 21 -49.81 22.35 -17.42
CA ARG A 21 -48.60 21.66 -17.91
C ARG A 21 -47.58 21.61 -16.76
N HIS A 22 -47.50 20.48 -16.05
CA HIS A 22 -46.36 20.21 -15.20
C HIS A 22 -45.09 20.29 -16.06
N SER A 23 -44.29 21.29 -15.82
CA SER A 23 -43.03 21.47 -16.51
C SER A 23 -42.06 20.37 -16.09
N LYS A 24 -41.51 19.63 -17.05
CA LYS A 24 -40.43 18.64 -16.86
C LYS A 24 -39.14 19.26 -16.25
N ARG A 25 -39.18 20.57 -15.88
CA ARG A 25 -38.08 21.26 -15.24
C ARG A 25 -38.06 21.17 -13.71
N ASP A 26 -39.14 20.77 -13.05
CA ASP A 26 -39.23 20.74 -11.60
C ASP A 26 -38.81 19.38 -11.00
N ASP A 27 -38.79 18.30 -11.80
CA ASP A 27 -38.30 16.98 -11.35
C ASP A 27 -36.77 16.87 -11.31
N ALA A 28 -36.03 17.82 -11.89
CA ALA A 28 -34.56 17.85 -11.85
C ALA A 28 -33.97 18.45 -10.55
N LYS A 29 -34.82 18.94 -9.64
CA LYS A 29 -34.40 19.60 -8.38
C LYS A 29 -34.61 18.76 -7.11
N LYS A 30 -35.15 17.56 -7.19
CA LYS A 30 -35.11 16.61 -6.06
C LYS A 30 -33.66 16.15 -5.91
N GLY A 31 -33.02 16.51 -4.81
CA GLY A 31 -31.60 16.42 -4.50
C GLY A 31 -30.98 15.12 -5.03
N ARG A 32 -30.05 15.25 -5.99
CA ARG A 32 -29.14 14.17 -6.35
C ARG A 32 -28.33 13.85 -5.10
N GLY A 33 -28.56 12.69 -4.51
CA GLY A 33 -27.65 12.15 -3.49
C GLY A 33 -26.24 12.09 -4.06
N ALA A 34 -25.22 12.07 -3.18
CA ALA A 34 -23.85 11.85 -3.61
C ALA A 34 -23.76 10.60 -4.49
N ASP A 35 -23.02 10.70 -5.60
CA ASP A 35 -22.86 9.55 -6.48
C ASP A 35 -22.11 8.39 -5.76
N PRO A 36 -22.39 7.13 -6.10
CA PRO A 36 -21.84 5.99 -5.39
C PRO A 36 -20.31 5.95 -5.34
N PRO A 37 -19.53 6.24 -6.40
CA PRO A 37 -18.08 6.26 -6.35
C PRO A 37 -17.52 7.27 -5.35
N ARG A 38 -18.01 8.52 -5.37
CA ARG A 38 -17.56 9.58 -4.45
C ARG A 38 -17.96 9.31 -3.02
N ARG A 39 -19.16 8.77 -2.82
CA ARG A 39 -19.60 8.35 -1.49
C ARG A 39 -18.73 7.23 -0.94
N THR A 40 -18.37 6.24 -1.77
CA THR A 40 -17.50 5.14 -1.35
C THR A 40 -16.11 5.64 -1.00
N ALA A 41 -15.51 6.49 -1.84
CA ALA A 41 -14.22 7.11 -1.54
C ALA A 41 -14.25 7.90 -0.22
N TYR A 42 -15.28 8.71 -0.01
CA TYR A 42 -15.47 9.44 1.25
C TYR A 42 -15.56 8.51 2.47
N ASP A 43 -16.36 7.43 2.39
CA ASP A 43 -16.54 6.50 3.50
C ASP A 43 -15.21 5.80 3.85
N VAL A 44 -14.36 5.49 2.86
CA VAL A 44 -13.00 4.97 3.11
C VAL A 44 -12.13 6.03 3.77
N LEU A 45 -12.08 7.26 3.25
CA LEU A 45 -11.28 8.36 3.81
C LEU A 45 -11.67 8.66 5.27
N ALA A 46 -12.96 8.71 5.56
CA ALA A 46 -13.47 8.88 6.92
C ALA A 46 -13.03 7.73 7.84
N ALA A 47 -13.16 6.48 7.39
CA ALA A 47 -12.74 5.32 8.16
C ALA A 47 -11.22 5.27 8.40
N VAL A 48 -10.43 5.71 7.41
CA VAL A 48 -8.97 5.83 7.52
C VAL A 48 -8.60 6.84 8.61
N GLN A 49 -9.28 7.98 8.68
CA GLN A 49 -9.04 9.00 9.69
C GLN A 49 -9.56 8.61 11.07
N ASP A 50 -10.83 8.18 11.17
CA ASP A 50 -11.52 8.03 12.46
C ASP A 50 -11.22 6.70 13.14
N ARG A 51 -11.01 5.63 12.36
CA ARG A 51 -10.86 4.24 12.85
C ARG A 51 -9.52 3.63 12.51
N GLN A 52 -8.60 4.40 11.92
CA GLN A 52 -7.31 3.92 11.43
C GLN A 52 -7.42 2.71 10.48
N ALA A 53 -8.52 2.62 9.72
CA ALA A 53 -8.73 1.56 8.76
C ALA A 53 -7.66 1.60 7.65
N TYR A 54 -7.32 0.44 7.09
CA TYR A 54 -6.42 0.36 5.94
C TYR A 54 -7.24 0.49 4.66
N ALA A 55 -6.90 1.48 3.82
CA ALA A 55 -7.62 1.75 2.58
C ALA A 55 -7.60 0.55 1.62
N ASN A 56 -6.48 -0.16 1.53
CA ASN A 56 -6.30 -1.34 0.68
C ASN A 56 -7.14 -2.56 1.10
N LEU A 57 -7.60 -2.62 2.35
CA LEU A 57 -8.50 -3.67 2.83
C LEU A 57 -9.97 -3.24 2.74
N LEU A 58 -10.25 -1.97 3.05
CA LEU A 58 -11.62 -1.49 3.15
C LEU A 58 -12.25 -1.18 1.79
N LEU A 59 -11.50 -0.55 0.87
CA LEU A 59 -12.04 -0.13 -0.42
C LEU A 59 -12.56 -1.30 -1.26
N PRO A 60 -11.80 -2.40 -1.48
CA PRO A 60 -12.30 -3.54 -2.26
C PRO A 60 -13.57 -4.15 -1.65
N ARG A 61 -13.61 -4.26 -0.33
CA ARG A 61 -14.78 -4.75 0.39
C ARG A 61 -16.01 -3.88 0.15
N LEU A 62 -15.89 -2.55 0.30
CA LEU A 62 -17.01 -1.63 0.08
C LEU A 62 -17.47 -1.60 -1.38
N LEU A 63 -16.55 -1.73 -2.34
CA LEU A 63 -16.90 -1.84 -3.76
C LEU A 63 -17.73 -3.09 -4.02
N ALA A 64 -17.31 -4.24 -3.48
CA ALA A 64 -18.03 -5.50 -3.60
C ALA A 64 -19.42 -5.45 -2.91
N GLU A 65 -19.48 -4.99 -1.66
CA GLU A 65 -20.72 -4.85 -0.91
C GLU A 65 -21.76 -3.94 -1.59
N ARG A 66 -21.29 -2.92 -2.34
CA ARG A 66 -22.15 -1.96 -3.06
C ARG A 66 -22.39 -2.30 -4.51
N GLY A 67 -21.82 -3.38 -5.01
CA GLY A 67 -21.92 -3.78 -6.42
C GLY A 67 -21.31 -2.77 -7.38
N ILE A 68 -20.30 -1.99 -6.95
CA ILE A 68 -19.65 -0.98 -7.78
C ILE A 68 -18.53 -1.64 -8.57
N THR A 69 -18.62 -1.57 -9.90
CA THR A 69 -17.67 -2.22 -10.82
C THR A 69 -17.23 -1.28 -11.94
N GLY A 70 -16.32 -1.73 -12.80
CA GLY A 70 -15.90 -1.03 -14.01
C GLY A 70 -15.39 0.39 -13.76
N ARG A 71 -15.87 1.36 -14.50
CA ARG A 71 -15.44 2.77 -14.44
C ARG A 71 -15.71 3.41 -13.08
N ASP A 72 -16.81 3.06 -12.44
CA ASP A 72 -17.17 3.62 -11.14
C ASP A 72 -16.26 3.09 -10.03
N ALA A 73 -15.86 1.82 -10.07
CA ALA A 73 -14.86 1.27 -9.17
C ALA A 73 -13.48 1.90 -9.39
N ALA A 74 -13.09 2.12 -10.65
CA ALA A 74 -11.85 2.81 -10.99
C ALA A 74 -11.86 4.26 -10.48
N LEU A 75 -12.99 4.99 -10.62
CA LEU A 75 -13.13 6.33 -10.09
C LEU A 75 -13.06 6.36 -8.56
N ALA A 76 -13.77 5.48 -7.86
CA ALA A 76 -13.70 5.39 -6.40
C ALA A 76 -12.28 5.08 -5.91
N THR A 77 -11.57 4.22 -6.64
CA THR A 77 -10.17 3.86 -6.36
C THR A 77 -9.25 5.06 -6.54
N GLU A 78 -9.36 5.77 -7.67
CA GLU A 78 -8.56 6.97 -7.93
C GLU A 78 -8.83 8.05 -6.88
N LEU A 79 -10.09 8.33 -6.58
CA LEU A 79 -10.46 9.33 -5.59
C LEU A 79 -9.95 8.99 -4.19
N THR A 80 -10.00 7.71 -3.79
CA THR A 80 -9.51 7.27 -2.49
C THR A 80 -7.99 7.41 -2.39
N TYR A 81 -7.27 6.72 -3.25
CA TYR A 81 -5.80 6.67 -3.15
C TYR A 81 -5.15 7.99 -3.55
N GLY A 82 -5.68 8.69 -4.56
CA GLY A 82 -5.17 9.99 -4.97
C GLY A 82 -5.34 11.04 -3.88
N THR A 83 -6.48 11.05 -3.18
CA THR A 83 -6.67 11.94 -2.03
C THR A 83 -5.68 11.63 -0.89
N LEU A 84 -5.46 10.36 -0.58
CA LEU A 84 -4.51 9.94 0.46
C LEU A 84 -3.05 10.27 0.10
N ARG A 85 -2.67 10.11 -1.16
CA ARG A 85 -1.31 10.45 -1.64
C ARG A 85 -1.03 11.95 -1.57
N GLY A 86 -1.97 12.76 -2.02
CA GLY A 86 -1.80 14.21 -2.06
C GLY A 86 -2.26 14.95 -0.80
N LEU A 87 -2.60 14.25 0.28
CA LEU A 87 -3.26 14.81 1.47
C LEU A 87 -2.55 16.06 2.03
N GLY A 88 -1.23 16.02 2.22
CA GLY A 88 -0.46 17.14 2.77
C GLY A 88 -0.42 18.34 1.80
N THR A 89 -0.26 18.09 0.52
CA THR A 89 -0.31 19.11 -0.52
C THR A 89 -1.69 19.78 -0.57
N TYR A 90 -2.76 18.95 -0.54
CA TYR A 90 -4.13 19.49 -0.55
C TYR A 90 -4.45 20.26 0.72
N ASP A 91 -3.98 19.82 1.88
CA ASP A 91 -4.14 20.56 3.13
C ASP A 91 -3.43 21.92 3.08
N ALA A 92 -2.23 22.01 2.51
CA ALA A 92 -1.53 23.28 2.32
C ALA A 92 -2.33 24.26 1.42
N VAL A 93 -2.87 23.78 0.29
CA VAL A 93 -3.71 24.57 -0.61
C VAL A 93 -5.04 24.94 0.06
N LEU A 94 -5.68 24.00 0.75
CA LEU A 94 -6.94 24.24 1.46
C LEU A 94 -6.76 25.27 2.58
N ALA A 95 -5.65 25.24 3.31
CA ALA A 95 -5.35 26.22 4.35
C ALA A 95 -5.25 27.65 3.78
N ALA A 96 -4.65 27.81 2.58
CA ALA A 96 -4.59 29.09 1.88
C ALA A 96 -5.95 29.55 1.32
N CYS A 97 -6.89 28.64 1.11
CA CYS A 97 -8.22 28.93 0.56
C CYS A 97 -9.32 29.04 1.63
N SER A 98 -9.07 28.63 2.85
CA SER A 98 -10.03 28.58 3.95
C SER A 98 -9.87 29.79 4.86
N ASP A 99 -10.97 30.39 5.27
CA ASP A 99 -10.98 31.46 6.28
C ASP A 99 -10.95 30.87 7.73
N ARG A 100 -10.90 29.53 7.86
CA ARG A 100 -10.86 28.82 9.14
C ARG A 100 -9.67 27.86 9.15
N PRO A 101 -8.99 27.70 10.29
CA PRO A 101 -7.97 26.66 10.43
C PRO A 101 -8.55 25.27 10.15
N LEU A 102 -7.80 24.41 9.44
CA LEU A 102 -8.31 23.10 9.00
C LEU A 102 -8.62 22.17 10.18
N ASP A 103 -7.88 22.28 11.28
CA ASP A 103 -8.07 21.52 12.52
C ASP A 103 -9.35 21.92 13.29
N LYS A 104 -9.97 23.03 12.93
CA LYS A 104 -11.27 23.50 13.47
C LYS A 104 -12.46 23.18 12.59
N LEU A 105 -12.23 22.54 11.45
CA LEU A 105 -13.31 22.08 10.58
C LEU A 105 -13.88 20.74 11.08
N ASP A 106 -15.19 20.59 10.91
CA ASP A 106 -15.83 19.29 11.16
C ASP A 106 -15.14 18.22 10.26
N PRO A 107 -14.74 17.06 10.82
CA PRO A 107 -14.05 16.02 10.07
C PRO A 107 -14.72 15.64 8.74
N PRO A 108 -16.07 15.47 8.66
CA PRO A 108 -16.75 15.21 7.39
C PRO A 108 -16.53 16.31 6.34
N VAL A 109 -16.53 17.58 6.75
CA VAL A 109 -16.32 18.72 5.85
C VAL A 109 -14.89 18.72 5.31
N LEU A 110 -13.90 18.51 6.18
CA LEU A 110 -12.50 18.45 5.79
C LEU A 110 -12.25 17.33 4.77
N GLN A 111 -12.82 16.13 4.98
CA GLN A 111 -12.67 15.02 4.02
C GLN A 111 -13.29 15.32 2.67
N VAL A 112 -14.44 15.99 2.63
CA VAL A 112 -15.05 16.42 1.37
C VAL A 112 -14.18 17.48 0.67
N LEU A 113 -13.60 18.41 1.40
CA LEU A 113 -12.69 19.42 0.84
C LEU A 113 -11.43 18.77 0.24
N ARG A 114 -10.80 17.82 0.95
CA ARG A 114 -9.64 17.04 0.47
C ARG A 114 -9.97 16.28 -0.82
N LEU A 115 -11.12 15.58 -0.84
CA LEU A 115 -11.60 14.87 -2.02
C LEU A 115 -11.90 15.82 -3.19
N GLY A 116 -12.45 17.01 -2.91
CA GLY A 116 -12.68 18.06 -3.88
C GLY A 116 -11.39 18.66 -4.43
N ALA A 117 -10.41 18.93 -3.56
CA ALA A 117 -9.10 19.43 -3.95
C ALA A 117 -8.36 18.43 -4.85
N HIS A 118 -8.40 17.12 -4.52
CA HIS A 118 -7.84 16.09 -5.39
C HIS A 118 -8.48 16.11 -6.78
N GLN A 119 -9.81 16.20 -6.88
CA GLN A 119 -10.50 16.25 -8.17
C GLN A 119 -10.10 17.47 -9.00
N LEU A 120 -9.92 18.63 -8.34
CA LEU A 120 -9.59 19.90 -9.00
C LEU A 120 -8.13 19.98 -9.45
N LEU A 121 -7.21 19.45 -8.64
CA LEU A 121 -5.76 19.67 -8.81
C LEU A 121 -5.03 18.50 -9.49
N SER A 122 -5.61 17.29 -9.44
CA SER A 122 -4.88 16.07 -9.84
C SER A 122 -5.68 15.15 -10.75
N THR A 123 -6.90 15.53 -11.18
CA THR A 123 -7.71 14.71 -12.09
C THR A 123 -8.15 15.51 -13.31
N ARG A 124 -8.69 14.80 -14.31
CA ARG A 124 -9.26 15.42 -15.52
C ARG A 124 -10.74 15.77 -15.36
N VAL A 125 -11.29 15.75 -14.15
CA VAL A 125 -12.68 16.14 -13.89
C VAL A 125 -12.80 17.65 -14.11
N ALA A 126 -13.79 18.06 -14.90
CA ALA A 126 -14.03 19.49 -15.14
C ALA A 126 -14.32 20.22 -13.81
N ALA A 127 -13.69 21.39 -13.59
CA ALA A 127 -13.72 22.10 -12.32
C ALA A 127 -15.15 22.35 -11.79
N HIS A 128 -16.09 22.76 -12.68
CA HIS A 128 -17.49 22.95 -12.30
C HIS A 128 -18.18 21.67 -11.81
N ALA A 129 -17.83 20.51 -12.41
CA ALA A 129 -18.37 19.21 -11.99
C ALA A 129 -17.75 18.74 -10.66
N ALA A 130 -16.44 18.92 -10.47
CA ALA A 130 -15.75 18.62 -9.22
C ALA A 130 -16.35 19.42 -8.05
N VAL A 131 -16.55 20.72 -8.22
CA VAL A 131 -17.18 21.58 -7.20
C VAL A 131 -18.62 21.14 -6.92
N ALA A 132 -19.45 20.95 -7.96
CA ALA A 132 -20.86 20.60 -7.81
C ALA A 132 -21.04 19.25 -7.08
N THR A 133 -20.31 18.23 -7.50
CA THR A 133 -20.40 16.88 -6.90
C THR A 133 -19.86 16.87 -5.47
N SER A 134 -18.83 17.66 -5.15
CA SER A 134 -18.33 17.81 -3.79
C SER A 134 -19.33 18.52 -2.86
N VAL A 135 -20.05 19.53 -3.38
CA VAL A 135 -21.13 20.20 -2.63
C VAL A 135 -22.31 19.25 -2.38
N ASP A 136 -22.67 18.40 -3.35
CA ASP A 136 -23.71 17.38 -3.16
C ASP A 136 -23.28 16.32 -2.15
N LEU A 137 -22.03 15.90 -2.18
CA LEU A 137 -21.45 15.02 -1.18
C LEU A 137 -21.48 15.65 0.22
N ALA A 138 -21.07 16.93 0.35
CA ALA A 138 -21.11 17.67 1.61
C ALA A 138 -22.52 17.71 2.21
N ARG A 139 -23.55 17.95 1.40
CA ARG A 139 -24.94 17.91 1.82
C ARG A 139 -25.34 16.55 2.38
N ALA A 140 -24.88 15.49 1.71
CA ALA A 140 -25.23 14.11 2.08
C ALA A 140 -24.56 13.66 3.38
N VAL A 141 -23.34 14.13 3.68
CA VAL A 141 -22.54 13.65 4.83
C VAL A 141 -22.50 14.59 6.02
N ALA A 142 -22.68 15.90 5.80
CA ALA A 142 -22.59 16.94 6.84
C ALA A 142 -23.80 17.89 6.87
N GLY A 143 -24.79 17.65 6.00
CA GLY A 143 -26.02 18.44 5.93
C GLY A 143 -25.93 19.69 5.03
N PRO A 144 -27.06 20.36 4.79
CA PRO A 144 -27.13 21.44 3.80
C PRO A 144 -26.40 22.74 4.20
N ARG A 145 -26.20 22.96 5.51
CA ARG A 145 -25.61 24.22 6.02
C ARG A 145 -24.17 24.44 5.59
N VAL A 146 -23.41 23.36 5.35
CA VAL A 146 -21.98 23.44 4.97
C VAL A 146 -21.77 23.69 3.47
N SER A 147 -22.81 23.59 2.65
CA SER A 147 -22.74 23.64 1.18
C SER A 147 -22.13 24.95 0.66
N GLY A 148 -22.51 26.09 1.25
CA GLY A 148 -21.98 27.38 0.87
C GLY A 148 -20.49 27.54 1.13
N TYR A 149 -20.03 27.06 2.29
CA TYR A 149 -18.64 27.07 2.68
C TYR A 149 -17.78 26.17 1.77
N VAL A 150 -18.20 24.90 1.58
CA VAL A 150 -17.49 23.96 0.68
C VAL A 150 -17.40 24.52 -0.75
N ASN A 151 -18.50 25.08 -1.27
CA ASN A 151 -18.50 25.71 -2.59
C ASN A 151 -17.52 26.90 -2.66
N ALA A 152 -17.48 27.78 -1.65
CA ALA A 152 -16.59 28.93 -1.63
C ALA A 152 -15.12 28.52 -1.60
N VAL A 153 -14.74 27.57 -0.71
CA VAL A 153 -13.36 27.09 -0.59
C VAL A 153 -12.92 26.41 -1.89
N LEU A 154 -13.71 25.46 -2.42
CA LEU A 154 -13.32 24.72 -3.64
C LEU A 154 -13.28 25.61 -4.88
N ARG A 155 -14.09 26.67 -4.96
CA ARG A 155 -13.96 27.67 -6.04
C ARG A 155 -12.64 28.43 -5.93
N ARG A 156 -12.16 28.77 -4.73
CA ARG A 156 -10.83 29.37 -4.54
C ARG A 156 -9.74 28.40 -4.97
N VAL A 157 -9.81 27.13 -4.57
CA VAL A 157 -8.86 26.08 -5.03
C VAL A 157 -8.83 26.03 -6.56
N ALA A 158 -9.96 26.06 -7.23
CA ALA A 158 -10.09 25.96 -8.68
C ALA A 158 -9.54 27.16 -9.47
N THR A 159 -9.08 28.23 -8.80
CA THR A 159 -8.53 29.43 -9.50
C THR A 159 -7.14 29.21 -10.08
N ARG A 160 -6.44 28.16 -9.64
CA ARG A 160 -5.08 27.81 -10.05
C ARG A 160 -4.94 26.30 -10.16
N ASP A 161 -4.05 25.83 -11.02
CA ASP A 161 -3.56 24.47 -11.01
C ASP A 161 -2.55 24.24 -9.88
N LEU A 162 -2.09 23.00 -9.72
CA LEU A 162 -1.17 22.64 -8.64
C LEU A 162 0.17 23.38 -8.75
N ASP A 163 0.72 23.48 -9.95
CA ASP A 163 2.03 24.11 -10.15
C ASP A 163 1.99 25.62 -9.84
N ALA A 164 0.86 26.28 -10.10
CA ALA A 164 0.64 27.68 -9.71
C ALA A 164 0.34 27.85 -8.21
N TRP A 165 -0.13 26.82 -7.51
CA TRP A 165 -0.34 26.86 -6.06
C TRP A 165 0.96 26.63 -5.28
N LEU A 166 1.86 25.75 -5.73
CA LEU A 166 3.06 25.34 -4.99
C LEU A 166 3.92 26.53 -4.52
N PRO A 167 4.24 27.54 -5.36
CA PRO A 167 5.04 28.69 -4.92
C PRO A 167 4.37 29.55 -3.84
N LEU A 168 3.05 29.40 -3.64
CA LEU A 168 2.27 30.18 -2.67
C LEU A 168 2.10 29.44 -1.33
N VAL A 169 2.22 28.12 -1.33
CA VAL A 169 1.89 27.29 -0.16
C VAL A 169 3.06 26.47 0.36
N ALA A 170 4.11 26.31 -0.44
CA ALA A 170 5.34 25.64 -0.05
C ALA A 170 6.43 26.64 0.34
N PRO A 171 7.38 26.27 1.18
CA PRO A 171 8.60 27.06 1.42
C PRO A 171 9.37 27.29 0.13
N ASP A 172 10.23 28.33 0.11
CA ASP A 172 11.17 28.53 -0.98
C ASP A 172 12.20 27.39 -1.02
N PRO A 173 12.30 26.65 -2.14
CA PRO A 173 13.22 25.51 -2.26
C PRO A 173 14.70 25.92 -2.10
N ALA A 174 15.07 27.17 -2.33
CA ALA A 174 16.45 27.66 -2.15
C ALA A 174 16.83 27.78 -0.68
N THR A 175 15.88 27.99 0.23
CA THR A 175 16.11 28.18 1.66
C THR A 175 15.65 26.99 2.50
N ASP A 176 14.66 26.23 2.05
CA ASP A 176 14.10 25.07 2.74
C ASP A 176 13.66 23.99 1.74
N THR A 177 14.62 23.32 1.15
CA THR A 177 14.40 22.25 0.16
C THR A 177 13.53 21.12 0.73
N ASP A 178 13.76 20.65 1.95
CA ASP A 178 13.00 19.56 2.54
C ASP A 178 11.55 19.96 2.83
N GLY A 179 11.32 21.18 3.28
CA GLY A 179 9.97 21.70 3.46
C GLY A 179 9.22 21.85 2.13
N TYR A 180 9.91 22.32 1.08
CA TYR A 180 9.33 22.38 -0.27
C TYR A 180 8.94 20.98 -0.78
N LEU A 181 9.86 20.01 -0.71
CA LEU A 181 9.61 18.64 -1.14
C LEU A 181 8.49 17.96 -0.31
N ALA A 182 8.43 18.26 0.98
CA ALA A 182 7.36 17.76 1.85
C ALA A 182 5.97 18.21 1.38
N VAL A 183 5.81 19.47 1.00
CA VAL A 183 4.55 19.99 0.46
C VAL A 183 4.32 19.47 -0.95
N ARG A 184 5.32 19.55 -1.83
CA ARG A 184 5.20 19.15 -3.25
C ARG A 184 4.77 17.70 -3.42
N TYR A 185 5.40 16.78 -2.64
CA TYR A 185 5.17 15.33 -2.75
C TYR A 185 4.27 14.77 -1.64
N SER A 186 3.73 15.64 -0.78
CA SER A 186 2.78 15.25 0.28
C SER A 186 3.39 14.25 1.28
N TYR A 187 4.52 14.61 1.87
CA TYR A 187 5.18 13.84 2.93
C TYR A 187 5.31 14.68 4.20
N PRO A 188 5.24 14.09 5.40
CA PRO A 188 5.80 14.70 6.59
C PRO A 188 7.30 15.01 6.41
N ARG A 189 7.75 16.18 6.89
CA ARG A 189 9.13 16.63 6.71
C ARG A 189 10.16 15.63 7.25
N TRP A 190 9.87 14.99 8.37
CA TRP A 190 10.77 13.99 8.95
C TRP A 190 11.00 12.76 8.05
N ILE A 191 9.98 12.40 7.23
CA ILE A 191 10.13 11.31 6.25
C ILE A 191 11.04 11.75 5.09
N VAL A 192 10.94 13.00 4.65
CA VAL A 192 11.84 13.56 3.63
C VAL A 192 13.29 13.48 4.14
N ALA A 193 13.54 13.92 5.39
CA ALA A 193 14.85 13.84 6.02
C ALA A 193 15.36 12.39 6.15
N ALA A 194 14.48 11.46 6.53
CA ALA A 194 14.82 10.03 6.64
C ALA A 194 15.17 9.40 5.27
N TYR A 195 14.46 9.78 4.18
CA TYR A 195 14.80 9.34 2.83
C TYR A 195 16.12 9.92 2.36
N ARG A 196 16.40 11.20 2.67
CA ARG A 196 17.70 11.84 2.40
C ARG A 196 18.85 11.08 3.07
N ASP A 197 18.72 10.77 4.35
CA ASP A 197 19.73 10.00 5.08
C ASP A 197 19.92 8.59 4.52
N ALA A 198 18.82 7.92 4.15
CA ALA A 198 18.87 6.58 3.58
C ALA A 198 19.51 6.53 2.18
N LEU A 199 19.37 7.59 1.38
CA LEU A 199 20.04 7.72 0.07
C LEU A 199 21.52 8.13 0.22
N GLY A 200 21.88 8.76 1.35
CA GLY A 200 23.26 9.25 1.57
C GLY A 200 23.73 10.21 0.47
N PRO A 201 24.92 10.01 -0.12
CA PRO A 201 25.43 10.89 -1.18
C PRO A 201 24.55 10.98 -2.43
N ALA A 202 23.73 9.98 -2.72
CA ALA A 202 22.82 10.00 -3.86
C ALA A 202 21.59 10.90 -3.64
N ALA A 203 21.37 11.40 -2.43
CA ALA A 203 20.22 12.23 -2.09
C ALA A 203 20.12 13.51 -2.91
N ASP A 204 21.25 14.13 -3.27
CA ASP A 204 21.27 15.38 -4.04
C ASP A 204 20.68 15.20 -5.45
N THR A 205 20.72 14.01 -5.99
CA THR A 205 20.23 13.69 -7.36
C THR A 205 18.98 12.83 -7.37
N GLU A 206 18.70 12.07 -6.31
CA GLU A 206 17.68 11.03 -6.34
C GLU A 206 16.52 11.26 -5.35
N LEU A 207 16.65 12.13 -4.35
CA LEU A 207 15.61 12.30 -3.34
C LEU A 207 14.26 12.68 -3.93
N GLU A 208 14.25 13.63 -4.85
CA GLU A 208 13.02 14.06 -5.51
C GLU A 208 12.36 12.92 -6.30
N ALA A 209 13.14 12.16 -7.05
CA ALA A 209 12.67 10.98 -7.77
C ALA A 209 12.14 9.88 -6.84
N ALA A 210 12.79 9.66 -5.69
CA ALA A 210 12.35 8.69 -4.69
C ALA A 210 11.01 9.08 -4.06
N LEU A 211 10.81 10.35 -3.72
CA LEU A 211 9.55 10.88 -3.18
C LEU A 211 8.44 10.82 -4.23
N ALA A 212 8.73 11.21 -5.48
CA ALA A 212 7.78 11.15 -6.60
C ALA A 212 7.32 9.71 -6.84
N ALA A 213 8.26 8.76 -6.99
CA ALA A 213 7.95 7.34 -7.22
C ALA A 213 7.16 6.69 -6.06
N GLY A 214 7.33 7.19 -4.83
CA GLY A 214 6.51 6.78 -3.69
C GLY A 214 5.05 7.23 -3.78
N ASN A 215 4.70 8.10 -4.74
CA ASN A 215 3.33 8.52 -5.06
C ASN A 215 2.78 7.83 -6.32
N ASP A 216 3.57 7.07 -7.04
CA ASP A 216 3.10 6.35 -8.21
C ASP A 216 2.07 5.28 -7.84
N ARG A 217 1.14 5.04 -8.76
CA ARG A 217 0.20 3.93 -8.62
C ARG A 217 0.93 2.62 -8.90
N PRO A 218 1.10 1.73 -7.89
CA PRO A 218 1.77 0.46 -8.12
C PRO A 218 0.91 -0.44 -9.01
N ARG A 219 1.53 -1.17 -9.94
CA ARG A 219 0.89 -2.30 -10.61
C ARG A 219 0.67 -3.43 -9.61
N VAL A 220 -0.36 -4.25 -9.83
CA VAL A 220 -0.56 -5.45 -9.03
C VAL A 220 0.51 -6.46 -9.41
N THR A 221 1.44 -6.70 -8.51
CA THR A 221 2.52 -7.67 -8.68
C THR A 221 2.13 -8.97 -7.99
N MET A 222 2.31 -10.07 -8.70
CA MET A 222 2.02 -11.42 -8.26
C MET A 222 3.33 -12.21 -8.12
N ALA A 223 3.31 -13.24 -7.29
CA ALA A 223 4.33 -14.27 -7.23
C ALA A 223 3.71 -15.64 -7.54
N ALA A 224 4.22 -16.35 -8.52
CA ALA A 224 4.09 -17.79 -8.64
C ALA A 224 4.91 -18.48 -7.53
N PHE A 225 4.71 -19.76 -7.29
CA PHE A 225 5.42 -20.43 -6.20
C PHE A 225 6.30 -21.57 -6.71
N PRO A 226 7.54 -21.69 -6.20
CA PRO A 226 8.40 -22.83 -6.48
C PRO A 226 7.70 -24.15 -6.13
N GLY A 227 7.95 -25.19 -6.92
CA GLY A 227 7.27 -26.49 -6.79
C GLY A 227 5.85 -26.53 -7.36
N GLY A 228 5.33 -25.41 -7.89
CA GLY A 228 4.05 -25.31 -8.59
C GLY A 228 4.23 -25.12 -10.10
N PRO A 229 3.13 -24.71 -10.80
CA PRO A 229 3.20 -24.36 -12.21
C PRO A 229 4.19 -23.21 -12.46
N LEU A 230 4.85 -23.22 -13.60
CA LEU A 230 5.73 -22.12 -13.99
C LEU A 230 4.94 -20.82 -14.10
N ARG A 231 5.60 -19.71 -13.82
CA ARG A 231 5.01 -18.36 -13.93
C ARG A 231 4.30 -18.14 -15.27
N GLU A 232 4.94 -18.56 -16.36
CA GLU A 232 4.46 -18.42 -17.74
C GLU A 232 3.17 -19.20 -18.01
N GLU A 233 2.94 -20.30 -17.28
CA GLU A 233 1.74 -21.13 -17.41
C GLU A 233 0.51 -20.53 -16.73
N ILE A 234 0.72 -19.69 -15.71
CA ILE A 234 -0.37 -19.10 -14.90
C ILE A 234 -0.59 -17.62 -15.18
N MET A 235 0.30 -16.97 -15.95
CA MET A 235 0.14 -15.57 -16.30
C MET A 235 -1.10 -15.36 -17.19
N PRO A 236 -2.04 -14.48 -16.81
CA PRO A 236 -3.14 -14.15 -17.69
C PRO A 236 -2.68 -13.31 -18.89
N GLU A 237 -3.52 -13.26 -19.93
CA GLU A 237 -3.25 -12.43 -21.12
C GLU A 237 -2.97 -10.97 -20.73
N GLY A 238 -1.91 -10.39 -21.31
CA GLY A 238 -1.46 -9.04 -21.04
C GLY A 238 -0.68 -8.85 -19.73
N ALA A 239 -0.48 -9.91 -18.93
CA ALA A 239 0.45 -9.87 -17.82
C ALA A 239 1.90 -9.88 -18.32
N GLU A 240 2.80 -9.27 -17.56
CA GLU A 240 4.23 -9.16 -17.91
C GLU A 240 5.09 -9.75 -16.78
N PRO A 241 6.14 -10.53 -17.08
CA PRO A 241 7.11 -10.93 -16.06
C PRO A 241 7.71 -9.72 -15.36
N THR A 242 8.00 -9.85 -14.06
CA THR A 242 8.84 -8.86 -13.39
C THR A 242 10.29 -8.98 -13.82
N ARG A 243 11.09 -7.96 -13.52
CA ARG A 243 12.44 -7.83 -14.12
C ARG A 243 13.46 -8.81 -13.54
N TRP A 244 13.37 -9.10 -12.26
CA TRP A 244 14.45 -9.80 -11.53
C TRP A 244 14.00 -11.07 -10.82
N SER A 245 12.72 -11.16 -10.41
CA SER A 245 12.22 -12.37 -9.79
C SER A 245 11.81 -13.39 -10.83
N PRO A 246 12.31 -14.63 -10.79
CA PRO A 246 11.86 -15.69 -11.68
C PRO A 246 10.39 -16.11 -11.41
N TYR A 247 9.85 -15.72 -10.28
CA TYR A 247 8.47 -16.04 -9.86
C TYR A 247 7.50 -14.89 -10.06
N GLY A 248 8.00 -13.67 -10.29
CA GLY A 248 7.22 -12.44 -10.31
C GLY A 248 6.58 -12.13 -11.66
N PHE A 249 5.33 -11.62 -11.64
CA PHE A 249 4.69 -11.02 -12.80
C PHE A 249 3.73 -9.90 -12.39
N THR A 250 3.42 -8.97 -13.30
CA THR A 250 2.51 -7.86 -13.08
C THR A 250 1.26 -8.03 -13.92
N LEU A 251 0.09 -7.77 -13.33
CA LEU A 251 -1.18 -7.78 -14.07
C LEU A 251 -1.33 -6.49 -14.89
N ALA A 252 -1.85 -6.59 -16.09
CA ALA A 252 -2.25 -5.43 -16.89
C ALA A 252 -3.41 -4.66 -16.25
N GLY A 253 -4.24 -5.33 -15.48
CA GLY A 253 -5.40 -4.81 -14.75
C GLY A 253 -6.24 -5.97 -14.20
N GLY A 254 -7.41 -5.65 -13.67
CA GLY A 254 -8.34 -6.66 -13.14
C GLY A 254 -8.15 -6.96 -11.66
N ASP A 255 -8.92 -7.93 -11.17
CA ASP A 255 -8.93 -8.40 -9.79
C ASP A 255 -8.02 -9.63 -9.67
N PRO A 256 -6.99 -9.61 -8.81
CA PRO A 256 -6.12 -10.77 -8.58
C PRO A 256 -6.82 -11.93 -7.85
N ALA A 257 -8.03 -11.72 -7.31
CA ALA A 257 -8.72 -12.68 -6.45
C ALA A 257 -8.91 -14.04 -7.11
N ALA A 258 -9.22 -14.09 -8.41
CA ALA A 258 -9.38 -15.34 -9.14
C ALA A 258 -8.09 -16.17 -9.17
N LEU A 259 -6.95 -15.52 -9.43
CA LEU A 259 -5.63 -16.16 -9.43
C LEU A 259 -5.19 -16.58 -8.02
N VAL A 260 -5.46 -15.74 -7.03
CA VAL A 260 -5.18 -16.08 -5.63
C VAL A 260 -6.01 -17.28 -5.15
N ALA A 261 -7.26 -17.38 -5.62
CA ALA A 261 -8.16 -18.50 -5.27
C ALA A 261 -7.68 -19.86 -5.80
N THR A 262 -6.95 -19.89 -6.93
CA THR A 262 -6.35 -21.15 -7.44
C THR A 262 -5.26 -21.70 -6.54
N GLY A 263 -4.69 -20.84 -5.68
CA GLY A 263 -3.56 -21.21 -4.87
C GLY A 263 -2.22 -21.29 -5.60
N THR A 264 -2.14 -20.98 -6.89
CA THR A 264 -0.89 -21.04 -7.67
C THR A 264 -0.08 -19.75 -7.60
N ALA A 265 -0.71 -18.63 -7.27
CA ALA A 265 -0.04 -17.34 -7.11
C ALA A 265 -0.61 -16.54 -5.93
N ALA A 266 0.14 -15.55 -5.46
CA ALA A 266 -0.32 -14.55 -4.49
C ALA A 266 0.13 -13.15 -4.89
N VAL A 267 -0.56 -12.13 -4.35
CA VAL A 267 -0.12 -10.74 -4.48
C VAL A 267 1.11 -10.54 -3.61
N GLN A 268 2.24 -10.23 -4.24
CA GLN A 268 3.50 -9.95 -3.54
C GLN A 268 4.39 -9.02 -4.35
N ASP A 269 4.89 -7.95 -3.73
CA ASP A 269 5.86 -7.04 -4.38
C ASP A 269 7.16 -7.77 -4.73
N GLU A 270 7.77 -7.41 -5.86
CA GLU A 270 8.99 -8.06 -6.35
C GLU A 270 10.15 -7.92 -5.37
N ALA A 271 10.31 -6.77 -4.68
CA ALA A 271 11.34 -6.62 -3.66
C ALA A 271 11.15 -7.57 -2.47
N SER A 272 9.89 -7.85 -2.10
CA SER A 272 9.60 -8.87 -1.08
C SER A 272 9.95 -10.28 -1.53
N GLN A 273 9.82 -10.58 -2.83
CA GLN A 273 10.27 -11.84 -3.43
C GLN A 273 11.81 -11.90 -3.39
N GLN A 274 12.49 -10.82 -3.78
CA GLN A 274 13.96 -10.75 -3.76
C GLN A 274 14.54 -10.96 -2.36
N ALA A 275 13.87 -10.50 -1.31
CA ALA A 275 14.31 -10.74 0.06
C ALA A 275 14.29 -12.23 0.45
N ALA A 276 13.26 -12.98 0.04
CA ALA A 276 13.18 -14.42 0.26
C ALA A 276 14.21 -15.19 -0.61
N ILE A 277 14.37 -14.77 -1.87
CA ILE A 277 15.37 -15.34 -2.79
C ILE A 277 16.78 -15.10 -2.25
N ALA A 278 17.09 -13.91 -1.75
CA ALA A 278 18.40 -13.58 -1.17
C ALA A 278 18.75 -14.54 -0.01
N LEU A 279 17.80 -14.84 0.89
CA LEU A 279 18.04 -15.83 1.94
C LEU A 279 18.27 -17.22 1.35
N ALA A 280 17.42 -17.65 0.41
CA ALA A 280 17.49 -19.00 -0.16
C ALA A 280 18.79 -19.26 -0.95
N THR A 281 19.32 -18.21 -1.61
CA THR A 281 20.55 -18.29 -2.44
C THR A 281 21.83 -17.94 -1.69
N ALA A 282 21.72 -17.36 -0.48
CA ALA A 282 22.90 -17.04 0.32
C ALA A 282 23.74 -18.32 0.60
N PRO A 283 25.07 -18.26 0.46
CA PRO A 283 25.94 -19.39 0.74
C PRO A 283 25.91 -19.73 2.23
N ILE A 284 25.76 -21.03 2.57
CA ILE A 284 25.86 -21.55 3.92
C ILE A 284 26.90 -22.67 4.00
N ASP A 285 27.38 -22.94 5.20
CA ASP A 285 28.29 -24.05 5.46
C ASP A 285 27.52 -25.25 6.03
N GLY A 286 27.77 -26.44 5.50
CA GLY A 286 27.18 -27.68 6.02
C GLY A 286 25.76 -27.97 5.53
N GLN A 287 24.89 -28.45 6.43
CA GLN A 287 23.53 -28.88 6.07
C GLN A 287 22.59 -27.69 5.80
N ASP A 288 21.54 -27.96 4.98
CA ASP A 288 20.48 -27.00 4.66
C ASP A 288 19.13 -27.74 4.69
N ARG A 289 18.58 -27.97 5.88
CA ARG A 289 17.43 -28.85 6.09
C ARG A 289 16.26 -28.22 6.84
N LEU A 290 16.52 -27.16 7.63
CA LEU A 290 15.49 -26.55 8.45
C LEU A 290 15.58 -25.03 8.40
N TRP A 291 14.52 -24.42 7.85
CA TRP A 291 14.42 -22.97 7.68
C TRP A 291 13.38 -22.37 8.62
N LEU A 292 13.56 -21.14 9.02
CA LEU A 292 12.63 -20.38 9.87
C LEU A 292 12.20 -19.10 9.19
N ASP A 293 10.88 -18.84 9.14
CA ASP A 293 10.31 -17.49 8.94
C ASP A 293 9.80 -17.00 10.29
N MET A 294 10.52 -16.06 10.94
CA MET A 294 10.30 -15.70 12.33
C MET A 294 9.19 -14.65 12.54
N ALA A 295 8.71 -13.99 11.47
CA ALA A 295 7.61 -13.03 11.50
C ALA A 295 6.72 -13.18 10.27
N ALA A 296 6.25 -14.39 10.02
CA ALA A 296 5.72 -14.89 8.77
C ALA A 296 4.40 -14.25 8.29
N GLY A 297 3.59 -13.71 9.21
CA GLY A 297 2.24 -13.21 8.87
C GLY A 297 2.24 -12.00 7.93
N PRO A 298 1.35 -11.94 6.95
CA PRO A 298 0.23 -12.85 6.71
C PRO A 298 0.51 -14.04 5.77
N GLY A 299 1.79 -14.39 5.47
CA GLY A 299 2.14 -15.60 4.73
C GLY A 299 2.76 -15.38 3.34
N GLY A 300 2.90 -14.14 2.87
CA GLY A 300 3.41 -13.88 1.52
C GLY A 300 4.85 -14.36 1.32
N LYS A 301 5.79 -13.95 2.19
CA LYS A 301 7.19 -14.42 2.15
C LYS A 301 7.29 -15.89 2.58
N ALA A 302 6.56 -16.29 3.64
CA ALA A 302 6.53 -17.67 4.11
C ALA A 302 6.19 -18.66 3.01
N ARG A 303 5.23 -18.32 2.15
CA ARG A 303 4.81 -19.20 1.06
C ARG A 303 5.87 -19.36 -0.04
N LEU A 304 6.51 -18.24 -0.44
CA LEU A 304 7.61 -18.30 -1.39
C LEU A 304 8.79 -19.10 -0.79
N LEU A 305 9.09 -18.83 0.48
CA LEU A 305 10.17 -19.53 1.20
C LEU A 305 9.87 -21.03 1.38
N TYR A 306 8.60 -21.41 1.55
CA TYR A 306 8.17 -22.79 1.62
C TYR A 306 8.49 -23.56 0.34
N GLY A 307 8.17 -22.99 -0.81
CA GLY A 307 8.51 -23.59 -2.09
C GLY A 307 10.03 -23.71 -2.30
N LEU A 308 10.78 -22.61 -2.01
CA LEU A 308 12.25 -22.60 -2.10
C LEU A 308 12.91 -23.62 -1.15
N ALA A 309 12.39 -23.75 0.06
CA ALA A 309 12.86 -24.77 1.02
C ALA A 309 12.61 -26.20 0.50
N GLY A 310 11.43 -26.42 -0.10
CA GLY A 310 11.10 -27.70 -0.72
C GLY A 310 12.03 -28.08 -1.87
N GLU A 311 12.36 -27.13 -2.76
CA GLU A 311 13.35 -27.35 -3.82
C GLU A 311 14.75 -27.67 -3.27
N ALA A 312 15.10 -27.11 -2.11
CA ALA A 312 16.35 -27.41 -1.40
C ALA A 312 16.29 -28.70 -0.56
N GLY A 313 15.16 -29.40 -0.50
CA GLY A 313 14.95 -30.56 0.38
C GLY A 313 14.87 -30.20 1.87
N ALA A 314 14.54 -28.96 2.18
CA ALA A 314 14.43 -28.43 3.54
C ALA A 314 12.97 -28.32 3.99
N ARG A 315 12.77 -28.23 5.31
CA ARG A 315 11.47 -27.97 5.95
C ARG A 315 11.39 -26.53 6.42
N LEU A 316 10.18 -25.96 6.41
CA LEU A 316 9.94 -24.60 6.89
C LEU A 316 9.19 -24.61 8.23
N VAL A 317 9.66 -23.83 9.18
CA VAL A 317 8.91 -23.41 10.37
C VAL A 317 8.55 -21.94 10.18
N ALA A 318 7.26 -21.60 10.26
CA ALA A 318 6.76 -20.22 10.15
C ALA A 318 6.14 -19.77 11.47
N VAL A 319 6.46 -18.57 11.91
CA VAL A 319 6.06 -18.06 13.23
C VAL A 319 5.43 -16.67 13.10
N ASP A 320 4.34 -16.41 13.81
CA ASP A 320 3.84 -15.06 14.05
C ASP A 320 3.33 -14.95 15.48
N VAL A 321 3.54 -13.78 16.10
CA VAL A 321 3.11 -13.53 17.49
C VAL A 321 1.59 -13.52 17.64
N HIS A 322 0.86 -13.20 16.58
CA HIS A 322 -0.60 -13.13 16.58
C HIS A 322 -1.22 -14.41 16.02
N GLU A 323 -2.03 -15.10 16.81
CA GLU A 323 -2.71 -16.34 16.40
C GLU A 323 -3.52 -16.17 15.10
N HIS A 324 -4.26 -15.07 14.96
CA HIS A 324 -5.03 -14.81 13.74
C HIS A 324 -4.15 -14.65 12.49
N ARG A 325 -2.92 -14.13 12.62
CA ARG A 325 -1.97 -14.02 11.52
C ARG A 325 -1.29 -15.35 11.25
N ALA A 326 -0.95 -16.12 12.28
CA ALA A 326 -0.47 -17.48 12.14
C ALA A 326 -1.52 -18.38 11.44
N ALA A 327 -2.82 -18.19 11.70
CA ALA A 327 -3.88 -18.85 10.96
C ALA A 327 -3.86 -18.50 9.46
N LEU A 328 -3.66 -17.23 9.10
CA LEU A 328 -3.51 -16.82 7.69
C LEU A 328 -2.30 -17.47 7.02
N VAL A 329 -1.19 -17.63 7.75
CA VAL A 329 0.00 -18.34 7.26
C VAL A 329 -0.33 -19.81 7.01
N ARG A 330 -1.00 -20.49 7.96
CA ARG A 330 -1.46 -21.89 7.76
C ARG A 330 -2.31 -22.02 6.51
N ASP A 331 -3.29 -21.14 6.33
CA ASP A 331 -4.15 -21.13 5.16
C ASP A 331 -3.38 -20.88 3.85
N ALA A 332 -2.38 -20.01 3.90
CA ALA A 332 -1.54 -19.72 2.74
C ALA A 332 -0.68 -20.92 2.36
N LEU A 333 -0.07 -21.61 3.32
CA LEU A 333 0.76 -22.78 3.08
C LEU A 333 -0.07 -24.02 2.68
N ALA A 334 -1.26 -24.21 3.27
CA ALA A 334 -2.16 -25.31 2.91
C ALA A 334 -2.67 -25.24 1.45
N ARG A 335 -2.67 -24.06 0.84
CA ARG A 335 -3.00 -23.88 -0.58
C ARG A 335 -1.80 -24.01 -1.51
N ALA A 336 -0.62 -24.23 -0.98
CA ALA A 336 0.55 -24.45 -1.82
C ALA A 336 0.37 -25.72 -2.64
N PRO A 337 0.84 -25.76 -3.90
CA PRO A 337 0.86 -27.00 -4.66
C PRO A 337 1.61 -28.07 -3.86
N HIS A 338 0.99 -29.23 -3.70
CA HIS A 338 1.64 -30.36 -3.04
C HIS A 338 2.62 -31.00 -4.05
N GLY A 339 3.86 -30.52 -4.04
CA GLY A 339 5.00 -31.27 -4.58
C GLY A 339 5.63 -32.10 -3.46
N GLU A 340 6.73 -32.77 -3.71
CA GLU A 340 7.53 -33.50 -2.71
C GLU A 340 8.13 -32.60 -1.59
N SER A 341 7.67 -31.33 -1.56
CA SER A 341 8.06 -30.28 -0.63
C SER A 341 7.66 -30.64 0.79
N GLY A 342 8.65 -30.68 1.65
CA GLY A 342 8.53 -31.14 3.02
C GLY A 342 7.45 -30.47 3.86
N ASP A 343 7.12 -31.05 5.00
CA ASP A 343 6.18 -30.51 5.99
C ASP A 343 6.54 -29.09 6.42
N ALA A 344 5.54 -28.21 6.49
CA ALA A 344 5.67 -26.92 7.14
C ALA A 344 4.97 -26.94 8.51
N ALA A 345 5.62 -26.37 9.51
CA ALA A 345 4.99 -26.11 10.81
C ALA A 345 4.69 -24.62 10.96
N VAL A 346 3.50 -24.29 11.46
CA VAL A 346 3.12 -22.89 11.76
C VAL A 346 2.82 -22.76 13.25
N ILE A 347 3.54 -21.87 13.91
CA ILE A 347 3.51 -21.68 15.36
C ILE A 347 3.09 -20.24 15.69
N ALA A 348 2.17 -20.08 16.62
CA ALA A 348 1.90 -18.76 17.22
C ALA A 348 2.83 -18.58 18.43
N ALA A 349 3.86 -17.73 18.29
CA ALA A 349 4.84 -17.48 19.33
C ALA A 349 5.49 -16.11 19.20
N ASP A 350 5.95 -15.56 20.33
CA ASP A 350 6.74 -14.33 20.32
C ASP A 350 8.20 -14.66 20.00
N GLY A 351 8.69 -14.20 18.85
CA GLY A 351 10.07 -14.41 18.42
C GLY A 351 11.14 -13.93 19.40
N ARG A 352 10.81 -13.04 20.33
CA ARG A 352 11.70 -12.62 21.44
C ARG A 352 11.81 -13.65 22.58
N ARG A 353 10.89 -14.62 22.60
CA ARG A 353 10.82 -15.74 23.55
C ARG A 353 10.65 -17.03 22.77
N PRO A 354 11.73 -17.50 22.11
CA PRO A 354 11.66 -18.58 21.15
C PRO A 354 11.11 -19.87 21.76
N ALA A 355 10.26 -20.56 20.98
CA ALA A 355 9.75 -21.89 21.30
C ALA A 355 10.64 -23.02 20.73
N TRP A 356 11.87 -22.69 20.37
CA TRP A 356 12.88 -23.59 19.79
C TRP A 356 14.23 -23.44 20.49
N GLN A 357 15.13 -24.39 20.25
CA GLN A 357 16.49 -24.37 20.78
C GLN A 357 17.39 -23.45 19.95
N ASP A 358 18.39 -22.88 20.59
CA ASP A 358 19.46 -22.14 19.91
C ASP A 358 20.17 -23.03 18.89
N GLY A 359 20.52 -22.46 17.75
CA GLY A 359 21.21 -23.18 16.68
C GLY A 359 20.39 -24.25 15.97
N ALA A 360 19.07 -24.18 16.04
CA ALA A 360 18.19 -25.17 15.43
C ALA A 360 18.04 -25.02 13.90
N PHE A 361 18.23 -23.82 13.34
CA PHE A 361 17.90 -23.51 11.96
C PHE A 361 19.13 -23.22 11.10
N ASP A 362 19.05 -23.66 9.85
CA ASP A 362 20.09 -23.42 8.84
C ASP A 362 19.93 -22.03 8.20
N ARG A 363 18.69 -21.62 7.93
CA ARG A 363 18.34 -20.30 7.40
C ARG A 363 17.22 -19.67 8.22
N VAL A 364 17.32 -18.38 8.49
CA VAL A 364 16.32 -17.63 9.23
C VAL A 364 15.92 -16.37 8.43
N LEU A 365 14.66 -16.27 8.03
CA LEU A 365 14.07 -15.03 7.55
C LEU A 365 13.52 -14.25 8.73
N LEU A 366 13.92 -13.00 8.85
CA LEU A 366 13.37 -12.06 9.82
C LEU A 366 12.87 -10.78 9.10
N ASP A 367 11.61 -10.83 8.62
CA ASP A 367 10.90 -9.66 8.09
C ASP A 367 10.33 -8.86 9.26
N VAL A 368 11.10 -7.94 9.81
CA VAL A 368 10.78 -7.29 11.09
C VAL A 368 9.59 -6.34 11.00
N PRO A 369 8.78 -6.23 12.07
CA PRO A 369 7.85 -5.12 12.22
C PRO A 369 8.60 -3.79 12.13
N CYS A 370 8.17 -2.91 11.22
CA CYS A 370 8.82 -1.63 10.96
C CYS A 370 7.80 -0.51 10.71
N SER A 371 8.27 0.72 10.47
CA SER A 371 7.39 1.85 10.13
C SER A 371 6.58 1.62 8.85
N GLY A 372 7.07 0.79 7.92
CA GLY A 372 6.43 0.50 6.64
C GLY A 372 6.57 1.62 5.62
N LEU A 373 7.49 2.56 5.82
CA LEU A 373 7.67 3.72 4.94
C LEU A 373 8.19 3.37 3.54
N GLY A 374 8.67 2.15 3.33
CA GLY A 374 9.04 1.65 2.00
C GLY A 374 7.85 1.26 1.13
N ALA A 375 6.67 1.01 1.71
CA ALA A 375 5.46 0.55 1.01
C ALA A 375 4.39 1.65 0.84
N LEU A 376 4.78 2.93 0.89
CA LEU A 376 3.85 4.08 0.84
C LEU A 376 3.07 4.18 -0.47
N ARG A 377 3.58 3.62 -1.57
CA ARG A 377 2.84 3.52 -2.85
C ARG A 377 1.51 2.77 -2.67
N ARG A 378 1.52 1.73 -1.84
CA ARG A 378 0.40 0.82 -1.57
C ARG A 378 -0.45 1.26 -0.37
N ARG A 379 0.18 1.96 0.59
CA ARG A 379 -0.44 2.42 1.85
C ARG A 379 -0.11 3.89 2.10
N PRO A 380 -0.60 4.81 1.27
CA PRO A 380 -0.23 6.23 1.37
C PRO A 380 -0.64 6.85 2.71
N GLU A 381 -1.69 6.34 3.35
CA GLU A 381 -2.12 6.79 4.68
C GLU A 381 -1.08 6.55 5.78
N ALA A 382 -0.18 5.59 5.59
CA ALA A 382 0.82 5.24 6.61
C ALA A 382 1.75 6.41 6.95
N ARG A 383 2.05 7.28 5.97
CA ARG A 383 2.92 8.46 6.17
C ARG A 383 2.38 9.46 7.21
N TRP A 384 1.07 9.49 7.40
CA TRP A 384 0.40 10.41 8.33
C TRP A 384 0.06 9.77 9.69
N ARG A 385 0.29 8.46 9.83
CA ARG A 385 0.03 7.69 11.04
C ARG A 385 1.28 7.46 11.88
N LYS A 386 2.43 7.56 11.25
CA LYS A 386 3.72 7.37 11.88
C LYS A 386 4.31 8.70 12.27
N SER A 387 5.01 8.71 13.39
CA SER A 387 5.82 9.84 13.84
C SER A 387 7.26 9.40 14.04
N GLU A 388 8.18 10.35 14.00
CA GLU A 388 9.59 10.08 14.27
C GLU A 388 9.79 9.50 15.68
N SER A 389 8.92 9.88 16.63
CA SER A 389 8.95 9.37 18.01
C SER A 389 8.58 7.88 18.14
N ASP A 390 8.04 7.24 17.10
CA ASP A 390 7.77 5.80 17.10
C ASP A 390 9.03 4.96 16.83
N LEU A 391 10.05 5.55 16.17
CA LEU A 391 11.24 4.84 15.70
C LEU A 391 12.05 4.18 16.83
N PRO A 392 12.31 4.81 18.01
CA PRO A 392 13.08 4.18 19.07
C PRO A 392 12.46 2.88 19.59
N ALA A 393 11.13 2.83 19.72
CA ALA A 393 10.42 1.63 20.17
C ALA A 393 10.48 0.51 19.13
N LEU A 394 10.32 0.84 17.83
CA LEU A 394 10.47 -0.11 16.73
C LEU A 394 11.90 -0.65 16.65
N ALA A 395 12.91 0.21 16.69
CA ALA A 395 14.30 -0.20 16.66
C ALA A 395 14.68 -1.10 17.85
N GLY A 396 14.15 -0.81 19.04
CA GLY A 396 14.33 -1.67 20.23
C GLY A 396 13.76 -3.08 20.02
N LEU A 397 12.55 -3.18 19.46
CA LEU A 397 11.94 -4.44 19.11
C LEU A 397 12.73 -5.20 18.03
N GLN A 398 13.19 -4.50 16.99
CA GLN A 398 13.96 -5.06 15.89
C GLN A 398 15.30 -5.62 16.35
N ARG A 399 16.01 -4.94 17.24
CA ARG A 399 17.24 -5.44 17.86
C ARG A 399 17.00 -6.73 18.66
N ALA A 400 15.93 -6.76 19.44
CA ALA A 400 15.60 -7.94 20.24
C ALA A 400 15.28 -9.16 19.33
N LEU A 401 14.51 -8.95 18.27
CA LEU A 401 14.20 -9.98 17.30
C LEU A 401 15.44 -10.44 16.54
N LEU A 402 16.32 -9.54 16.11
CA LEU A 402 17.54 -9.90 15.40
C LEU A 402 18.50 -10.72 16.26
N ARG A 403 18.68 -10.37 17.55
CA ARG A 403 19.46 -11.21 18.49
C ARG A 403 18.88 -12.60 18.62
N SER A 404 17.56 -12.71 18.72
CA SER A 404 16.86 -14.00 18.78
C SER A 404 17.01 -14.81 17.49
N ALA A 405 16.93 -14.17 16.33
CA ALA A 405 17.13 -14.80 15.02
C ALA A 405 18.56 -15.35 14.86
N LEU A 406 19.56 -14.57 15.30
CA LEU A 406 20.96 -15.01 15.32
C LEU A 406 21.18 -16.19 16.28
N ALA A 407 20.56 -16.19 17.46
CA ALA A 407 20.60 -17.32 18.38
C ALA A 407 19.94 -18.58 17.80
N ALA A 408 18.81 -18.43 17.11
CA ALA A 408 18.09 -19.51 16.46
C ALA A 408 18.88 -20.16 15.30
N CYS A 409 19.73 -19.38 14.62
CA CYS A 409 20.55 -19.82 13.51
C CYS A 409 21.76 -20.61 14.01
N ARG A 410 22.07 -21.78 13.42
CA ARG A 410 23.27 -22.56 13.76
C ARG A 410 24.55 -21.89 13.23
N PRO A 411 25.73 -22.26 13.75
CA PRO A 411 27.00 -21.92 13.11
C PRO A 411 27.06 -22.37 11.65
N GLY A 412 27.55 -21.52 10.76
CA GLY A 412 27.56 -21.73 9.31
C GLY A 412 26.24 -21.41 8.60
N GLY A 413 25.16 -21.19 9.34
CA GLY A 413 23.86 -20.78 8.80
C GLY A 413 23.75 -19.28 8.56
N VAL A 414 22.64 -18.83 7.93
CA VAL A 414 22.42 -17.45 7.51
C VAL A 414 21.08 -16.90 8.02
N VAL A 415 21.11 -15.66 8.48
CA VAL A 415 19.95 -14.84 8.84
C VAL A 415 19.77 -13.75 7.80
N ALA A 416 18.58 -13.61 7.21
CA ALA A 416 18.19 -12.43 6.45
C ALA A 416 17.37 -11.50 7.34
N TYR A 417 17.90 -10.32 7.62
CA TYR A 417 17.18 -9.21 8.25
C TYR A 417 16.57 -8.33 7.15
N VAL A 418 15.25 -8.18 7.17
CA VAL A 418 14.50 -7.51 6.12
C VAL A 418 13.57 -6.47 6.73
N THR A 419 13.47 -5.29 6.13
CA THR A 419 12.46 -4.28 6.46
C THR A 419 11.83 -3.68 5.20
N CYS A 420 10.54 -3.36 5.25
CA CYS A 420 9.90 -2.48 4.27
C CYS A 420 9.98 -1.01 4.71
N SER A 421 11.18 -0.57 5.11
CA SER A 421 11.50 0.79 5.51
C SER A 421 12.91 1.15 5.03
N PRO A 422 13.14 2.35 4.49
CA PRO A 422 14.49 2.82 4.21
C PRO A 422 15.15 3.53 5.40
N VAL A 423 14.43 3.75 6.51
CA VAL A 423 14.89 4.55 7.66
C VAL A 423 16.12 3.92 8.31
N ALA A 424 17.22 4.67 8.42
CA ALA A 424 18.48 4.17 8.96
C ALA A 424 18.36 3.55 10.36
N ALA A 425 17.57 4.18 11.24
CA ALA A 425 17.29 3.68 12.59
C ALA A 425 16.57 2.31 12.64
N GLU A 426 15.97 1.87 11.53
CA GLU A 426 15.30 0.57 11.38
C GLU A 426 16.08 -0.41 10.50
N THR A 427 17.18 0.03 9.87
CA THR A 427 17.95 -0.72 8.88
C THR A 427 19.40 -0.89 9.35
N ARG A 428 20.35 -0.16 8.74
CA ARG A 428 21.77 -0.26 8.99
C ARG A 428 22.15 -0.10 10.47
N ASP A 429 21.47 0.81 11.19
CA ASP A 429 21.84 1.09 12.59
C ASP A 429 21.49 -0.09 13.51
N VAL A 430 20.32 -0.73 13.29
CA VAL A 430 19.93 -1.95 14.01
C VAL A 430 20.93 -3.07 13.75
N VAL A 431 21.26 -3.32 12.48
CA VAL A 431 22.14 -4.43 12.09
C VAL A 431 23.54 -4.20 12.64
N THR A 432 24.11 -3.03 12.43
CA THR A 432 25.47 -2.69 12.88
C THR A 432 25.61 -2.79 14.40
N GLU A 433 24.63 -2.28 15.16
CA GLU A 433 24.64 -2.36 16.63
C GLU A 433 24.56 -3.80 17.12
N VAL A 434 23.65 -4.62 16.53
CA VAL A 434 23.48 -6.02 16.96
C VAL A 434 24.72 -6.84 16.61
N VAL A 435 25.26 -6.69 15.40
CA VAL A 435 26.46 -7.43 14.97
C VAL A 435 27.66 -7.08 15.82
N SER A 436 27.88 -5.78 16.12
CA SER A 436 29.01 -5.34 16.99
C SER A 436 28.92 -5.91 18.40
N SER A 437 27.73 -6.18 18.90
CA SER A 437 27.47 -6.74 20.23
C SER A 437 27.27 -8.27 20.26
N THR A 438 27.33 -8.96 19.09
CA THR A 438 27.11 -10.41 18.97
C THR A 438 28.33 -11.08 18.32
N PRO A 439 29.33 -11.49 19.10
CA PRO A 439 30.53 -12.17 18.60
C PRO A 439 30.17 -13.43 17.78
N GLY A 440 30.91 -13.67 16.70
CA GLY A 440 30.64 -14.80 15.82
C GLY A 440 29.52 -14.54 14.81
N THR A 441 29.29 -13.28 14.45
CA THR A 441 28.41 -12.88 13.37
C THR A 441 29.20 -12.15 12.29
N GLU A 442 29.06 -12.53 11.05
CA GLU A 442 29.65 -11.91 9.86
C GLU A 442 28.56 -11.29 9.00
N ILE A 443 28.80 -10.11 8.45
CA ILE A 443 27.92 -9.49 7.45
C ILE A 443 28.36 -9.97 6.07
N LEU A 444 27.43 -10.54 5.30
CA LEU A 444 27.64 -10.97 3.91
C LEU A 444 27.36 -9.80 2.95
N ASP A 445 28.00 -9.80 1.78
CA ASP A 445 27.71 -8.83 0.70
C ASP A 445 26.33 -9.16 0.05
N ALA A 446 25.26 -8.61 0.62
CA ALA A 446 23.90 -8.84 0.15
C ALA A 446 23.70 -8.35 -1.31
N PRO A 447 24.25 -7.21 -1.78
CA PRO A 447 24.26 -6.84 -3.19
C PRO A 447 24.91 -7.87 -4.13
N ALA A 448 25.99 -8.53 -3.74
CA ALA A 448 26.61 -9.57 -4.56
C ALA A 448 25.71 -10.81 -4.69
N ILE A 449 24.95 -11.14 -3.65
CA ILE A 449 23.96 -12.25 -3.67
C ILE A 449 22.75 -11.86 -4.54
N LEU A 450 22.32 -10.60 -4.51
CA LEU A 450 21.26 -10.05 -5.34
C LEU A 450 21.79 -9.54 -6.71
N SER A 451 22.82 -10.15 -7.27
CA SER A 451 23.54 -9.69 -8.47
C SER A 451 22.66 -9.49 -9.73
N ALA A 452 21.50 -10.13 -9.78
CA ALA A 452 20.52 -9.91 -10.84
C ALA A 452 19.83 -8.54 -10.77
N VAL A 453 19.86 -7.87 -9.60
CA VAL A 453 19.24 -6.57 -9.39
C VAL A 453 20.30 -5.47 -9.40
N PRO A 454 20.32 -4.58 -10.40
CA PRO A 454 21.33 -3.52 -10.46
C PRO A 454 21.08 -2.46 -9.36
N ASP A 455 22.10 -1.68 -9.06
CA ASP A 455 22.03 -0.47 -8.20
C ASP A 455 21.37 -0.68 -6.83
N VAL A 456 21.47 -1.90 -6.25
CA VAL A 456 20.88 -2.22 -4.95
C VAL A 456 21.77 -1.85 -3.76
N ARG A 457 23.03 -1.44 -3.99
CA ARG A 457 23.92 -1.07 -2.87
C ARG A 457 23.38 0.13 -2.12
N SER A 458 23.28 -0.02 -0.81
CA SER A 458 23.01 1.10 0.10
C SER A 458 24.27 1.93 0.33
N PRO A 459 24.18 3.09 1.02
CA PRO A 459 25.37 3.84 1.44
C PRO A 459 26.35 3.02 2.32
N ALA A 460 25.87 2.03 3.06
CA ALA A 460 26.67 0.98 3.67
C ALA A 460 26.74 -0.20 2.68
N PRO A 461 27.85 -0.40 1.95
CA PRO A 461 27.91 -1.15 0.71
C PRO A 461 27.66 -2.66 0.85
N GLU A 462 27.71 -3.22 2.05
CA GLU A 462 27.39 -4.60 2.37
C GLU A 462 25.88 -4.89 2.38
N PHE A 463 25.04 -3.86 2.51
CA PHE A 463 23.60 -3.99 2.56
C PHE A 463 22.93 -3.67 1.22
N ALA A 464 21.85 -4.35 0.93
CA ALA A 464 21.03 -4.07 -0.23
C ALA A 464 19.80 -3.22 0.15
N GLN A 465 19.52 -2.20 -0.68
CA GLN A 465 18.33 -1.36 -0.56
C GLN A 465 17.67 -1.22 -1.93
N LEU A 466 16.49 -1.83 -2.09
CA LEU A 466 15.66 -1.60 -3.26
C LEU A 466 14.88 -0.29 -3.09
N TRP A 467 14.60 0.38 -4.21
CA TRP A 467 13.90 1.66 -4.23
C TRP A 467 12.85 1.75 -5.32
N PRO A 468 11.70 2.44 -5.10
CA PRO A 468 10.68 2.61 -6.14
C PRO A 468 11.18 3.28 -7.42
N HIS A 469 11.99 4.32 -7.33
CA HIS A 469 12.49 5.08 -8.47
C HIS A 469 13.57 4.35 -9.28
N ARG A 470 14.35 3.47 -8.66
CA ARG A 470 15.36 2.64 -9.33
C ARG A 470 14.79 1.34 -9.87
N HIS A 471 13.93 0.68 -9.07
CA HIS A 471 13.56 -0.72 -9.28
C HIS A 471 12.07 -0.93 -9.59
N THR A 472 11.22 0.12 -9.49
CA THR A 472 9.75 0.02 -9.62
C THR A 472 9.09 -0.89 -8.59
N THR A 473 9.79 -1.22 -7.50
CA THR A 473 9.36 -2.06 -6.37
C THR A 473 9.04 -1.21 -5.13
N ASP A 474 8.60 -1.82 -4.05
CA ASP A 474 8.61 -1.16 -2.73
C ASP A 474 10.05 -0.97 -2.25
N ALA A 475 10.29 0.00 -1.35
CA ALA A 475 11.61 0.15 -0.75
C ALA A 475 11.81 -0.93 0.32
N ILE A 476 12.69 -1.88 0.03
CA ILE A 476 13.03 -3.00 0.92
C ILE A 476 14.53 -2.97 1.20
N PHE A 477 14.87 -3.03 2.48
CA PHE A 477 16.23 -3.24 2.95
C PHE A 477 16.48 -4.71 3.23
N VAL A 478 17.67 -5.20 2.86
CA VAL A 478 18.11 -6.58 3.10
C VAL A 478 19.54 -6.58 3.63
N ALA A 479 19.72 -7.18 4.79
CA ALA A 479 21.03 -7.55 5.32
C ALA A 479 21.11 -9.08 5.49
N LEU A 480 22.21 -9.67 5.06
CA LEU A 480 22.47 -11.10 5.22
C LEU A 480 23.62 -11.30 6.22
N LEU A 481 23.36 -12.11 7.23
CA LEU A 481 24.26 -12.30 8.35
C LEU A 481 24.58 -13.79 8.50
N ARG A 482 25.85 -14.15 8.50
CA ARG A 482 26.28 -15.53 8.78
C ARG A 482 26.67 -15.67 10.23
N ARG A 483 26.18 -16.73 10.88
CA ARG A 483 26.69 -17.11 12.20
C ARG A 483 27.95 -17.97 12.03
N THR A 484 29.07 -17.57 12.62
CA THR A 484 30.35 -18.27 12.50
C THR A 484 30.68 -19.11 13.73
N ARG A 485 29.98 -18.90 14.85
CA ARG A 485 30.16 -19.64 16.12
C ARG A 485 28.84 -19.90 16.82
#